data_de326ae66e876e0c21dcd627cb47c65a
#
_entry.id   de326ae66e876e0c21dcd627cb47c65a
#
_cell.length_a   1.000
_cell.length_b   1.000
_cell.length_c   1.000
_cell.angle_alpha   90.00
_cell.angle_beta   90.00
_cell.angle_gamma   90.00
#
_symmetry.space_group_name_H-M   'P 1'
#
loop_
_entity.id
_entity.type
_entity.pdbx_description
1 polymer ?
#
loop_
_entity_poly.entity_id
_entity_poly.type
_entity_poly.pdbx_seq_one_letter_code
_entity_poly.pdbx_strand_id
1 'polypeptide(L)'
;MKTLLQASAACAALLLASPFAHAAEGEPKPYEPLVVTYDSTGTDDAELKALVESLKKAIQSGDVATLKASAAPEVKIYSVMIGFPDAALPDPLSDPEKRPGDQRLDDAAALTTSGDVDYSREDLDGMVVDLFGNALDEGTIGPSKTAKGAICSPAEPVFDRDKALAIADAAGVPSSNLWILSEETEFRENPSADAPVLAKLAAGTIVPFQEGSVEGEDGEGDWYSIVLPSAKIGYALNDISRGFQATSVCYGKVDGKWAVTAVIVPGL
;
A
#
# COMPACT_ATOMS: atom_id res chain seq x y z
N MET A 1 54.18 -30.18 -54.54
CA MET A 1 53.21 -30.90 -53.66
C MET A 1 53.49 -30.50 -52.22
N LYS A 2 52.70 -29.61 -51.67
CA LYS A 2 52.73 -29.24 -50.22
C LYS A 2 51.32 -29.18 -49.76
N THR A 3 50.94 -30.15 -48.94
CA THR A 3 49.64 -30.33 -48.29
C THR A 3 49.53 -29.37 -47.14
N LEU A 4 48.52 -28.49 -47.16
CA LEU A 4 48.13 -27.62 -46.02
C LEU A 4 47.08 -28.37 -45.18
N LEU A 5 47.42 -28.66 -43.93
CA LEU A 5 46.49 -29.07 -42.92
C LEU A 5 45.73 -27.84 -42.37
N GLN A 6 44.43 -27.82 -42.51
CA GLN A 6 43.56 -26.88 -41.81
C GLN A 6 43.17 -27.48 -40.45
N ALA A 7 43.59 -26.79 -39.39
CA ALA A 7 43.15 -27.10 -38.04
C ALA A 7 41.90 -26.25 -37.72
N SER A 8 40.76 -26.88 -37.59
CA SER A 8 39.52 -26.24 -37.13
C SER A 8 39.51 -26.19 -35.60
N ALA A 9 39.60 -24.98 -35.04
CA ALA A 9 39.42 -24.75 -33.62
C ALA A 9 37.92 -24.58 -33.34
N ALA A 10 37.31 -25.56 -32.64
CA ALA A 10 35.97 -25.46 -32.13
C ALA A 10 35.99 -24.67 -30.82
N CYS A 11 35.51 -23.41 -30.82
CA CYS A 11 35.20 -22.67 -29.60
C CYS A 11 33.92 -23.19 -29.00
N ALA A 12 34.03 -23.99 -27.94
CA ALA A 12 32.89 -24.33 -27.09
C ALA A 12 32.57 -23.11 -26.19
N ALA A 13 31.49 -22.39 -26.50
CA ALA A 13 30.94 -21.37 -25.61
C ALA A 13 30.23 -22.07 -24.45
N LEU A 14 30.86 -22.08 -23.28
CA LEU A 14 30.18 -22.42 -22.01
C LEU A 14 29.24 -21.27 -21.65
N LEU A 15 27.97 -21.44 -21.91
CA LEU A 15 26.88 -20.67 -21.29
C LEU A 15 26.85 -21.01 -19.81
N LEU A 16 27.43 -20.16 -18.99
CA LEU A 16 27.21 -20.14 -17.55
C LEU A 16 25.77 -19.65 -17.32
N ALA A 17 24.84 -20.59 -17.28
CA ALA A 17 23.52 -20.35 -16.71
C ALA A 17 23.76 -20.13 -15.20
N SER A 18 23.72 -18.87 -14.74
CA SER A 18 23.62 -18.55 -13.34
C SER A 18 22.27 -19.09 -12.86
N PRO A 19 22.25 -20.04 -11.93
CA PRO A 19 20.99 -20.35 -11.27
C PRO A 19 20.65 -19.13 -10.40
N PHE A 20 19.72 -18.31 -10.81
CA PHE A 20 18.95 -17.54 -9.85
C PHE A 20 18.33 -18.58 -8.93
N ALA A 21 18.89 -18.71 -7.74
CA ALA A 21 18.29 -19.49 -6.67
C ALA A 21 16.97 -18.81 -6.31
N HIS A 22 15.91 -19.19 -6.98
CA HIS A 22 14.58 -19.07 -6.43
C HIS A 22 14.62 -19.90 -5.14
N ALA A 23 14.35 -19.27 -4.01
CA ALA A 23 14.10 -19.99 -2.78
C ALA A 23 13.12 -21.11 -3.11
N ALA A 24 13.41 -22.32 -2.68
CA ALA A 24 12.59 -23.49 -2.96
C ALA A 24 11.21 -23.23 -2.32
N GLU A 25 10.29 -22.76 -3.13
CA GLU A 25 8.88 -22.59 -2.78
C GLU A 25 8.34 -24.00 -2.54
N GLY A 26 8.06 -24.30 -1.25
CA GLY A 26 7.32 -25.51 -0.91
C GLY A 26 5.91 -25.39 -1.48
N GLU A 27 5.26 -26.53 -1.77
CA GLU A 27 3.85 -26.50 -2.16
C GLU A 27 3.02 -25.73 -1.10
N PRO A 28 2.09 -24.85 -1.51
CA PRO A 28 1.22 -24.14 -0.59
C PRO A 28 0.48 -25.09 0.35
N LYS A 29 0.28 -24.66 1.60
CA LYS A 29 -0.45 -25.40 2.63
C LYS A 29 -1.71 -24.65 3.01
N PRO A 30 -2.79 -25.35 3.43
CA PRO A 30 -3.97 -24.69 3.96
C PRO A 30 -3.66 -23.82 5.18
N TYR A 31 -4.35 -22.69 5.29
CA TYR A 31 -4.22 -21.75 6.40
C TYR A 31 -5.59 -21.21 6.84
N GLU A 32 -5.65 -20.69 8.07
CA GLU A 32 -6.84 -20.02 8.61
C GLU A 32 -6.90 -18.59 8.08
N PRO A 33 -8.02 -18.12 7.50
CA PRO A 33 -8.18 -16.73 7.08
C PRO A 33 -8.04 -15.77 8.25
N LEU A 34 -7.36 -14.65 8.03
CA LEU A 34 -7.21 -13.58 9.01
C LEU A 34 -7.83 -12.30 8.44
N VAL A 35 -8.78 -11.72 9.18
CA VAL A 35 -9.44 -10.47 8.82
C VAL A 35 -8.92 -9.37 9.72
N VAL A 36 -8.51 -8.24 9.14
CA VAL A 36 -8.11 -7.05 9.89
C VAL A 36 -9.32 -6.36 10.51
N THR A 37 -9.09 -5.66 11.59
CA THR A 37 -10.07 -4.76 12.22
C THR A 37 -9.51 -3.34 12.27
N TYR A 38 -10.35 -2.36 12.56
CA TYR A 38 -9.94 -0.96 12.71
C TYR A 38 -10.38 -0.45 14.07
N ASP A 39 -9.46 0.16 14.80
CA ASP A 39 -9.77 0.84 16.05
C ASP A 39 -10.43 2.19 15.73
N SER A 40 -11.59 2.46 16.30
CA SER A 40 -12.30 3.74 16.18
C SER A 40 -12.29 4.55 17.48
N THR A 41 -11.44 4.19 18.43
CA THR A 41 -11.35 4.91 19.71
C THR A 41 -10.99 6.38 19.50
N GLY A 42 -11.75 7.28 20.12
CA GLY A 42 -11.49 8.72 20.05
C GLY A 42 -12.01 9.43 18.79
N THR A 43 -12.71 8.72 17.90
CA THR A 43 -13.23 9.30 16.66
C THR A 43 -14.61 9.96 16.81
N ASP A 44 -15.24 9.89 17.99
CA ASP A 44 -16.58 10.44 18.24
C ASP A 44 -16.59 11.95 18.55
N ASP A 45 -15.42 12.62 18.49
CA ASP A 45 -15.32 14.07 18.70
C ASP A 45 -16.03 14.82 17.54
N ALA A 46 -17.00 15.67 17.91
CA ALA A 46 -17.81 16.39 16.93
C ALA A 46 -17.02 17.41 16.11
N GLU A 47 -15.98 18.03 16.71
CA GLU A 47 -15.12 18.98 16.02
C GLU A 47 -14.20 18.27 15.00
N LEU A 48 -13.70 17.07 15.36
CA LEU A 48 -12.94 16.24 14.42
C LEU A 48 -13.81 15.84 13.21
N LYS A 49 -15.04 15.36 13.47
CA LYS A 49 -15.98 15.02 12.39
C LYS A 49 -16.26 16.23 11.49
N ALA A 50 -16.45 17.41 12.08
CA ALA A 50 -16.66 18.64 11.30
C ALA A 50 -15.44 19.03 10.45
N LEU A 51 -14.23 18.87 10.99
CA LEU A 51 -12.99 19.08 10.22
C LEU A 51 -12.92 18.12 9.02
N VAL A 52 -13.10 16.80 9.26
CA VAL A 52 -13.05 15.78 8.20
C VAL A 52 -14.07 16.06 7.10
N GLU A 53 -15.30 16.42 7.46
CA GLU A 53 -16.33 16.78 6.48
C GLU A 53 -16.00 18.08 5.71
N SER A 54 -15.34 19.03 6.34
CA SER A 54 -14.84 20.25 5.66
C SER A 54 -13.76 19.88 4.64
N LEU A 55 -12.83 18.99 4.99
CA LEU A 55 -11.78 18.52 4.11
C LEU A 55 -12.35 17.76 2.91
N LYS A 56 -13.32 16.87 3.13
CA LYS A 56 -14.00 16.17 2.02
C LYS A 56 -14.66 17.14 1.03
N LYS A 57 -15.29 18.21 1.52
CA LYS A 57 -15.87 19.25 0.65
C LYS A 57 -14.78 20.00 -0.12
N ALA A 58 -13.67 20.32 0.54
CA ALA A 58 -12.55 21.00 -0.09
C ALA A 58 -11.93 20.15 -1.23
N ILE A 59 -11.78 18.82 -1.02
CA ILE A 59 -11.34 17.88 -2.06
C ILE A 59 -12.30 17.91 -3.25
N GLN A 60 -13.62 17.77 -3.01
CA GLN A 60 -14.64 17.75 -4.07
C GLN A 60 -14.67 19.04 -4.91
N SER A 61 -14.31 20.17 -4.32
CA SER A 61 -14.27 21.48 -4.98
C SER A 61 -12.89 21.89 -5.50
N GLY A 62 -11.84 21.11 -5.21
CA GLY A 62 -10.46 21.49 -5.50
C GLY A 62 -9.96 22.69 -4.67
N ASP A 63 -10.55 22.95 -3.49
CA ASP A 63 -10.17 24.07 -2.62
C ASP A 63 -8.91 23.75 -1.80
N VAL A 64 -7.76 23.84 -2.46
CA VAL A 64 -6.44 23.62 -1.87
C VAL A 64 -6.17 24.56 -0.70
N ALA A 65 -6.69 25.78 -0.76
CA ALA A 65 -6.47 26.78 0.31
C ALA A 65 -7.06 26.29 1.64
N THR A 66 -8.26 25.70 1.61
CA THR A 66 -8.89 25.09 2.79
C THR A 66 -8.11 23.86 3.27
N LEU A 67 -7.62 22.99 2.37
CA LEU A 67 -6.78 21.86 2.74
C LEU A 67 -5.52 22.29 3.46
N LYS A 68 -4.78 23.26 2.90
CA LYS A 68 -3.55 23.81 3.50
C LYS A 68 -3.79 24.57 4.79
N ALA A 69 -4.89 25.30 4.88
CA ALA A 69 -5.27 26.02 6.11
C ALA A 69 -5.62 25.08 7.28
N SER A 70 -5.89 23.80 7.02
CA SER A 70 -6.11 22.80 8.06
C SER A 70 -4.83 22.32 8.75
N ALA A 71 -3.65 22.63 8.19
CA ALA A 71 -2.37 22.24 8.74
C ALA A 71 -2.08 22.93 10.07
N ALA A 72 -1.57 22.18 11.03
CA ALA A 72 -0.94 22.74 12.22
C ALA A 72 0.29 23.56 11.85
N PRO A 73 0.78 24.47 12.71
CA PRO A 73 2.03 25.18 12.46
C PRO A 73 3.23 24.26 12.17
N GLU A 74 3.24 23.07 12.77
CA GLU A 74 4.19 21.99 12.51
C GLU A 74 3.43 20.74 12.07
N VAL A 75 3.80 20.19 10.91
CA VAL A 75 3.28 18.90 10.40
C VAL A 75 4.44 17.92 10.28
N LYS A 76 4.32 16.77 10.95
CA LYS A 76 5.30 15.69 10.88
C LYS A 76 5.00 14.78 9.68
N ILE A 77 6.06 14.35 9.00
CA ILE A 77 5.94 13.38 7.91
C ILE A 77 6.62 12.09 8.34
N TYR A 78 5.92 10.98 8.22
CA TYR A 78 6.46 9.64 8.46
C TYR A 78 6.50 8.90 7.13
N SER A 79 7.68 8.36 6.78
CA SER A 79 7.82 7.45 5.66
C SER A 79 7.77 6.01 6.19
N VAL A 80 6.90 5.20 5.61
CA VAL A 80 6.69 3.80 5.99
C VAL A 80 6.97 2.90 4.80
N MET A 81 7.51 1.70 5.04
CA MET A 81 7.75 0.74 3.96
C MET A 81 6.44 0.27 3.34
N ILE A 82 6.42 0.16 2.01
CA ILE A 82 5.30 -0.49 1.30
C ILE A 82 5.30 -1.98 1.63
N GLY A 83 4.12 -2.56 1.79
CA GLY A 83 3.94 -3.98 2.06
C GLY A 83 3.69 -4.30 3.53
N PHE A 84 4.14 -5.46 3.99
CA PHE A 84 3.90 -5.90 5.37
C PHE A 84 4.66 -5.02 6.36
N PRO A 85 3.97 -4.44 7.38
CA PRO A 85 4.56 -3.43 8.23
C PRO A 85 5.72 -3.98 9.08
N ASP A 86 6.77 -3.17 9.25
CA ASP A 86 7.85 -3.47 10.17
C ASP A 86 7.38 -3.53 11.63
N ALA A 87 8.12 -4.26 12.46
CA ALA A 87 7.87 -4.28 13.89
C ALA A 87 8.26 -2.95 14.57
N ALA A 88 9.25 -2.24 14.02
CA ALA A 88 9.69 -0.94 14.50
C ALA A 88 8.88 0.18 13.81
N LEU A 89 8.44 1.14 14.62
CA LEU A 89 7.78 2.34 14.08
C LEU A 89 8.85 3.32 13.58
N PRO A 90 8.61 3.99 12.44
CA PRO A 90 9.54 4.97 11.91
C PRO A 90 9.59 6.23 12.78
N ASP A 91 10.75 6.89 12.77
CA ASP A 91 10.85 8.26 13.23
C ASP A 91 10.32 9.23 12.16
N PRO A 92 9.82 10.41 12.54
CA PRO A 92 9.42 11.41 11.57
C PRO A 92 10.61 11.89 10.75
N LEU A 93 10.40 12.18 9.47
CA LEU A 93 11.42 12.75 8.59
C LEU A 93 11.89 14.10 9.14
N SER A 94 13.19 14.29 9.16
CA SER A 94 13.80 15.55 9.63
C SER A 94 13.37 16.72 8.75
N ASP A 95 13.12 17.85 9.38
CA ASP A 95 12.88 19.12 8.71
C ASP A 95 13.88 20.19 9.20
N PRO A 96 15.10 20.24 8.62
CA PRO A 96 16.14 21.16 9.01
C PRO A 96 15.76 22.63 8.76
N GLU A 97 14.87 22.89 7.79
CA GLU A 97 14.40 24.20 7.42
C GLU A 97 13.25 24.71 8.30
N LYS A 98 12.63 23.82 9.07
CA LYS A 98 11.46 24.12 9.91
C LYS A 98 10.34 24.82 9.15
N ARG A 99 10.01 24.25 7.99
CA ARG A 99 8.94 24.78 7.14
C ARG A 99 7.60 24.80 7.86
N PRO A 100 6.74 25.78 7.60
CA PRO A 100 5.39 25.80 8.16
C PRO A 100 4.57 24.63 7.65
N GLY A 101 3.54 24.24 8.41
CA GLY A 101 2.81 23.00 8.17
C GLY A 101 2.12 22.92 6.80
N ASP A 102 1.65 24.05 6.25
CA ASP A 102 1.09 24.11 4.89
C ASP A 102 2.12 23.75 3.81
N GLN A 103 3.38 24.18 3.96
CA GLN A 103 4.48 23.78 3.07
C GLN A 103 4.91 22.32 3.31
N ARG A 104 4.81 21.84 4.55
CA ARG A 104 5.06 20.43 4.84
C ARG A 104 4.03 19.51 4.20
N LEU A 105 2.80 19.98 3.95
CA LEU A 105 1.82 19.23 3.16
C LEU A 105 2.27 19.10 1.69
N ASP A 106 2.89 20.14 1.11
CA ASP A 106 3.49 20.06 -0.23
C ASP A 106 4.60 19.02 -0.28
N ASP A 107 5.47 18.98 0.75
CA ASP A 107 6.53 17.98 0.86
C ASP A 107 5.96 16.55 0.95
N ALA A 108 4.96 16.37 1.80
CA ALA A 108 4.31 15.07 1.96
C ALA A 108 3.66 14.61 0.65
N ALA A 109 3.00 15.53 -0.07
CA ALA A 109 2.39 15.25 -1.35
C ALA A 109 3.43 14.87 -2.42
N ALA A 110 4.55 15.58 -2.49
CA ALA A 110 5.65 15.26 -3.40
C ALA A 110 6.26 13.86 -3.14
N LEU A 111 6.29 13.42 -1.87
CA LEU A 111 6.79 12.08 -1.51
C LEU A 111 5.86 10.93 -1.94
N THR A 112 4.61 11.20 -2.31
CA THR A 112 3.71 10.17 -2.84
C THR A 112 3.98 9.85 -4.30
N THR A 113 4.83 10.61 -4.98
CA THR A 113 5.21 10.42 -6.37
C THR A 113 6.68 10.02 -6.46
N SER A 114 7.01 9.13 -7.39
CA SER A 114 8.38 8.71 -7.61
C SER A 114 9.13 9.70 -8.51
N GLY A 115 10.25 10.25 -8.04
CA GLY A 115 11.24 10.97 -8.84
C GLY A 115 11.70 12.29 -8.23
N ASP A 116 12.98 12.62 -8.45
CA ASP A 116 13.55 13.95 -8.22
C ASP A 116 13.10 14.90 -9.36
N VAL A 117 11.91 15.45 -9.22
CA VAL A 117 11.33 16.39 -10.18
C VAL A 117 11.00 17.70 -9.49
N ASP A 118 11.39 18.81 -10.11
CA ASP A 118 10.92 20.13 -9.67
C ASP A 118 9.45 20.31 -10.09
N TYR A 119 8.54 20.22 -9.12
CA TYR A 119 7.11 20.41 -9.35
C TYR A 119 6.75 21.89 -9.40
N SER A 120 5.88 22.25 -10.35
CA SER A 120 5.26 23.59 -10.35
C SER A 120 4.31 23.75 -9.15
N ARG A 121 3.92 25.01 -8.85
CA ARG A 121 2.94 25.26 -7.78
C ARG A 121 1.59 24.57 -8.07
N GLU A 122 1.16 24.56 -9.32
CA GLU A 122 -0.08 23.91 -9.75
C GLU A 122 -0.01 22.38 -9.57
N ASP A 123 1.13 21.77 -9.90
CA ASP A 123 1.34 20.33 -9.69
C ASP A 123 1.26 19.98 -8.20
N LEU A 124 1.98 20.72 -7.35
CA LEU A 124 1.95 20.50 -5.89
C LEU A 124 0.55 20.71 -5.29
N ASP A 125 -0.19 21.67 -5.78
CA ASP A 125 -1.56 21.91 -5.34
C ASP A 125 -2.48 20.75 -5.73
N GLY A 126 -2.35 20.17 -6.94
CA GLY A 126 -3.02 18.96 -7.37
C GLY A 126 -2.65 17.76 -6.49
N MET A 127 -1.36 17.55 -6.25
CA MET A 127 -0.86 16.47 -5.40
C MET A 127 -1.37 16.56 -3.95
N VAL A 128 -1.56 17.76 -3.40
CA VAL A 128 -2.18 17.95 -2.08
C VAL A 128 -3.64 17.52 -2.09
N VAL A 129 -4.40 17.80 -3.16
CA VAL A 129 -5.77 17.31 -3.30
C VAL A 129 -5.80 15.80 -3.34
N ASP A 130 -4.90 15.17 -4.11
CA ASP A 130 -4.80 13.72 -4.23
C ASP A 130 -4.36 13.07 -2.92
N LEU A 131 -3.42 13.68 -2.20
CA LEU A 131 -2.98 13.23 -0.87
C LEU A 131 -4.18 13.11 0.10
N PHE A 132 -4.99 14.16 0.19
CA PHE A 132 -6.17 14.16 1.05
C PHE A 132 -7.28 13.27 0.48
N GLY A 133 -7.44 13.22 -0.83
CA GLY A 133 -8.40 12.34 -1.52
C GLY A 133 -8.16 10.88 -1.16
N ASN A 134 -6.95 10.40 -1.41
CA ASN A 134 -6.54 9.03 -1.11
C ASN A 134 -6.69 8.70 0.40
N ALA A 135 -6.35 9.66 1.27
CA ALA A 135 -6.45 9.46 2.71
C ALA A 135 -7.91 9.38 3.22
N LEU A 136 -8.86 10.06 2.57
CA LEU A 136 -10.24 10.17 3.05
C LEU A 136 -11.24 9.26 2.31
N ASP A 137 -10.84 8.68 1.18
CA ASP A 137 -11.70 7.84 0.33
C ASP A 137 -12.04 6.50 1.02
N GLU A 138 -11.10 5.91 1.74
CA GLU A 138 -11.32 4.63 2.45
C GLU A 138 -12.34 4.70 3.58
N GLY A 139 -12.71 5.90 4.04
CA GLY A 139 -13.77 6.13 5.02
C GLY A 139 -13.49 5.64 6.44
N THR A 140 -12.31 5.05 6.70
CA THR A 140 -11.90 4.61 8.03
C THR A 140 -11.13 5.71 8.74
N ILE A 141 -11.30 5.81 10.08
CA ILE A 141 -10.58 6.77 10.91
C ILE A 141 -10.30 6.15 12.27
N GLY A 142 -9.12 6.38 12.82
CA GLY A 142 -8.73 5.79 14.09
C GLY A 142 -7.39 6.24 14.63
N PRO A 143 -7.04 5.83 15.87
CA PRO A 143 -5.76 6.18 16.47
C PRO A 143 -4.59 5.57 15.71
N SER A 144 -3.52 6.33 15.57
CA SER A 144 -2.30 5.89 14.90
C SER A 144 -1.27 5.37 15.92
N LYS A 145 -0.64 4.25 15.57
CA LYS A 145 0.56 3.75 16.26
C LYS A 145 1.80 4.51 15.79
N THR A 146 1.84 4.85 14.49
CA THR A 146 2.95 5.57 13.84
C THR A 146 3.00 7.01 14.30
N ALA A 147 1.94 7.79 14.12
CA ALA A 147 1.82 9.17 14.61
C ALA A 147 1.18 9.18 16.01
N LYS A 148 1.95 8.80 17.03
CA LYS A 148 1.46 8.63 18.40
C LYS A 148 0.64 9.81 18.90
N GLY A 149 -0.57 9.51 19.38
CA GLY A 149 -1.50 10.51 19.93
C GLY A 149 -2.34 11.23 18.89
N ALA A 150 -2.15 10.93 17.61
CA ALA A 150 -3.00 11.43 16.53
C ALA A 150 -4.07 10.42 16.14
N ILE A 151 -5.16 10.91 15.55
CA ILE A 151 -6.20 10.15 14.87
C ILE A 151 -5.93 10.27 13.37
N CYS A 152 -5.83 9.19 12.64
CA CYS A 152 -5.51 9.22 11.21
C CYS A 152 -6.65 8.68 10.34
N SER A 153 -6.73 9.16 9.12
CA SER A 153 -7.55 8.63 8.03
C SER A 153 -6.62 8.29 6.85
N PRO A 154 -6.68 7.06 6.31
CA PRO A 154 -7.39 5.92 6.87
C PRO A 154 -6.80 5.45 8.20
N ALA A 155 -7.60 4.69 8.96
CA ALA A 155 -7.13 4.05 10.18
C ALA A 155 -6.10 2.95 9.86
N GLU A 156 -5.12 2.76 10.73
CA GLU A 156 -4.18 1.65 10.61
C GLU A 156 -4.89 0.31 10.88
N PRO A 157 -4.64 -0.73 10.08
CA PRO A 157 -5.21 -2.04 10.30
C PRO A 157 -4.67 -2.67 11.59
N VAL A 158 -5.55 -3.31 12.35
CA VAL A 158 -5.23 -4.06 13.57
C VAL A 158 -5.38 -5.55 13.28
N PHE A 159 -4.31 -6.30 13.46
CA PHE A 159 -4.26 -7.74 13.19
C PHE A 159 -3.16 -8.42 14.03
N ASP A 160 -3.24 -9.74 14.10
CA ASP A 160 -2.21 -10.59 14.71
C ASP A 160 -1.07 -10.79 13.71
N ARG A 161 0.08 -10.16 13.97
CA ARG A 161 1.26 -10.18 13.10
C ARG A 161 1.80 -11.59 12.89
N ASP A 162 1.85 -12.40 13.96
CA ASP A 162 2.43 -13.75 13.88
C ASP A 162 1.54 -14.67 13.04
N LYS A 163 0.20 -14.52 13.13
CA LYS A 163 -0.72 -15.21 12.26
C LYS A 163 -0.60 -14.78 10.80
N ALA A 164 -0.42 -13.48 10.54
CA ALA A 164 -0.20 -13.01 9.19
C ALA A 164 1.08 -13.56 8.58
N LEU A 165 2.19 -13.59 9.34
CA LEU A 165 3.44 -14.21 8.89
C LEU A 165 3.27 -15.72 8.64
N ALA A 166 2.50 -16.42 9.49
CA ALA A 166 2.19 -17.83 9.28
C ALA A 166 1.38 -18.08 7.99
N ILE A 167 0.53 -17.12 7.56
CA ILE A 167 -0.16 -17.18 6.27
C ILE A 167 0.85 -17.08 5.12
N ALA A 168 1.81 -16.15 5.17
CA ALA A 168 2.85 -16.03 4.16
C ALA A 168 3.68 -17.31 4.03
N ASP A 169 4.11 -17.87 5.18
CA ASP A 169 4.87 -19.13 5.23
C ASP A 169 4.06 -20.30 4.68
N ALA A 170 2.77 -20.42 5.02
CA ALA A 170 1.90 -21.48 4.52
C ALA A 170 1.66 -21.34 3.01
N ALA A 171 1.55 -20.14 2.51
CA ALA A 171 1.36 -19.86 1.10
C ALA A 171 2.65 -19.98 0.27
N GLY A 172 3.84 -20.00 0.91
CA GLY A 172 5.13 -20.02 0.24
C GLY A 172 5.50 -18.69 -0.42
N VAL A 173 4.99 -17.56 0.09
CA VAL A 173 5.28 -16.22 -0.44
C VAL A 173 6.04 -15.36 0.57
N PRO A 174 6.81 -14.35 0.14
CA PRO A 174 7.39 -13.37 1.04
C PRO A 174 6.29 -12.59 1.79
N SER A 175 6.58 -12.13 3.02
CA SER A 175 5.63 -11.31 3.77
C SER A 175 5.29 -9.97 3.09
N SER A 176 6.18 -9.46 2.24
CA SER A 176 5.92 -8.31 1.37
C SER A 176 4.75 -8.51 0.40
N ASN A 177 4.43 -9.77 0.09
CA ASN A 177 3.35 -10.14 -0.81
C ASN A 177 2.03 -10.40 -0.07
N LEU A 178 1.96 -10.09 1.22
CA LEU A 178 0.68 -10.05 1.93
C LEU A 178 -0.02 -8.73 1.66
N TRP A 179 -1.30 -8.80 1.35
CA TRP A 179 -2.17 -7.66 1.05
C TRP A 179 -3.50 -7.80 1.80
N ILE A 180 -4.26 -6.72 1.86
CA ILE A 180 -5.60 -6.71 2.47
C ILE A 180 -6.62 -6.53 1.36
N LEU A 181 -7.65 -7.37 1.31
CA LEU A 181 -8.76 -7.16 0.38
C LEU A 181 -9.50 -5.86 0.72
N SER A 182 -9.67 -5.00 -0.27
CA SER A 182 -10.43 -3.74 -0.12
C SER A 182 -11.94 -3.98 -0.09
N GLU A 183 -12.41 -5.04 -0.76
CA GLU A 183 -13.81 -5.42 -0.85
C GLU A 183 -14.01 -6.92 -0.80
N GLU A 184 -15.26 -7.36 -0.66
CA GLU A 184 -15.61 -8.79 -0.75
C GLU A 184 -15.38 -9.27 -2.17
N THR A 185 -14.52 -10.31 -2.33
CA THR A 185 -14.01 -10.73 -3.62
C THR A 185 -14.23 -12.21 -3.88
N GLU A 186 -14.69 -12.53 -5.10
CA GLU A 186 -14.78 -13.90 -5.62
C GLU A 186 -13.49 -14.29 -6.35
N PHE A 187 -12.92 -15.41 -5.96
CA PHE A 187 -11.74 -15.99 -6.60
C PHE A 187 -12.12 -17.19 -7.44
N ARG A 188 -11.67 -17.19 -8.68
CA ARG A 188 -12.00 -18.19 -9.70
C ARG A 188 -10.85 -19.16 -9.95
N GLU A 189 -11.15 -20.29 -10.57
CA GLU A 189 -10.20 -21.36 -10.88
C GLU A 189 -9.18 -20.95 -11.96
N ASN A 190 -9.60 -20.11 -12.90
CA ASN A 190 -8.79 -19.61 -14.00
C ASN A 190 -9.03 -18.11 -14.16
N PRO A 191 -8.13 -17.36 -14.83
CA PRO A 191 -8.29 -15.93 -15.11
C PRO A 191 -9.33 -15.68 -16.23
N SER A 192 -10.58 -16.00 -15.95
CA SER A 192 -11.74 -15.86 -16.85
C SER A 192 -13.03 -15.61 -16.04
N ALA A 193 -13.88 -14.69 -16.52
CA ALA A 193 -15.15 -14.36 -15.88
C ALA A 193 -16.13 -15.54 -15.82
N ASP A 194 -16.01 -16.50 -16.73
CA ASP A 194 -16.86 -17.70 -16.80
C ASP A 194 -16.30 -18.88 -15.98
N ALA A 195 -15.07 -18.77 -15.43
CA ALA A 195 -14.48 -19.82 -14.65
C ALA A 195 -15.23 -20.08 -13.31
N PRO A 196 -15.25 -21.32 -12.82
CA PRO A 196 -15.86 -21.65 -11.54
C PRO A 196 -15.27 -20.84 -10.38
N VAL A 197 -16.14 -20.34 -9.48
CA VAL A 197 -15.73 -19.68 -8.24
C VAL A 197 -15.22 -20.74 -7.25
N LEU A 198 -13.96 -20.57 -6.80
CA LEU A 198 -13.33 -21.44 -5.80
C LEU A 198 -13.59 -20.98 -4.38
N ALA A 199 -13.59 -19.66 -4.17
CA ALA A 199 -13.79 -19.05 -2.86
C ALA A 199 -14.37 -17.64 -3.00
N LYS A 200 -15.03 -17.18 -1.93
CA LYS A 200 -15.44 -15.81 -1.71
C LYS A 200 -14.86 -15.35 -0.36
N LEU A 201 -14.04 -14.33 -0.39
CA LEU A 201 -13.37 -13.80 0.80
C LEU A 201 -13.90 -12.39 1.12
N ALA A 202 -14.09 -12.11 2.40
CA ALA A 202 -14.61 -10.84 2.86
C ALA A 202 -13.58 -9.70 2.71
N ALA A 203 -14.05 -8.46 2.60
CA ALA A 203 -13.21 -7.28 2.76
C ALA A 203 -12.41 -7.35 4.07
N GLY A 204 -11.19 -6.83 4.04
CA GLY A 204 -10.28 -6.88 5.18
C GLY A 204 -9.54 -8.22 5.35
N THR A 205 -9.81 -9.24 4.54
CA THR A 205 -9.05 -10.49 4.61
C THR A 205 -7.62 -10.28 4.14
N ILE A 206 -6.65 -10.75 4.94
CA ILE A 206 -5.23 -10.79 4.52
C ILE A 206 -5.04 -11.93 3.54
N VAL A 207 -4.51 -11.62 2.37
CA VAL A 207 -4.29 -12.58 1.28
C VAL A 207 -2.85 -12.57 0.79
N PRO A 208 -2.28 -13.75 0.52
CA PRO A 208 -0.94 -13.88 -0.05
C PRO A 208 -1.01 -13.81 -1.59
N PHE A 209 -0.52 -12.71 -2.15
CA PHE A 209 -0.42 -12.50 -3.59
C PHE A 209 0.75 -13.30 -4.18
N GLN A 210 0.53 -13.85 -5.36
CA GLN A 210 1.62 -14.28 -6.22
C GLN A 210 2.07 -13.08 -7.08
N GLU A 211 3.37 -13.02 -7.39
CA GLU A 211 3.92 -11.91 -8.18
C GLU A 211 3.33 -11.87 -9.59
N GLY A 212 2.98 -10.66 -10.02
CA GLY A 212 2.52 -10.36 -11.37
C GLY A 212 1.01 -10.51 -11.55
N SER A 213 0.51 -9.78 -12.54
CA SER A 213 -0.82 -9.99 -13.11
C SER A 213 -0.74 -10.97 -14.28
N VAL A 214 -1.84 -11.65 -14.54
CA VAL A 214 -2.00 -12.56 -15.68
C VAL A 214 -3.02 -11.94 -16.61
N GLU A 215 -2.70 -11.82 -17.90
CA GLU A 215 -3.68 -11.39 -18.90
C GLU A 215 -4.80 -12.45 -18.99
N GLY A 216 -6.05 -11.99 -18.91
CA GLY A 216 -7.22 -12.88 -18.98
C GLY A 216 -7.32 -13.57 -20.33
N GLU A 217 -7.90 -14.78 -20.34
CA GLU A 217 -8.12 -15.55 -21.57
C GLU A 217 -8.92 -14.78 -22.63
N ASP A 218 -9.75 -13.83 -22.20
CA ASP A 218 -10.64 -13.03 -23.07
C ASP A 218 -10.09 -11.62 -23.36
N GLY A 219 -8.89 -11.26 -22.87
CA GLY A 219 -8.31 -9.92 -22.99
C GLY A 219 -9.04 -8.86 -22.16
N GLU A 220 -9.84 -9.27 -21.18
CA GLU A 220 -10.71 -8.41 -20.36
C GLU A 220 -9.99 -7.74 -19.17
N GLY A 221 -8.68 -7.63 -19.19
CA GLY A 221 -7.90 -6.94 -18.16
C GLY A 221 -6.95 -7.84 -17.37
N ASP A 222 -6.34 -7.25 -16.35
CA ASP A 222 -5.35 -7.91 -15.50
C ASP A 222 -6.02 -8.71 -14.40
N TRP A 223 -5.69 -10.00 -14.32
CA TRP A 223 -6.10 -10.89 -13.27
C TRP A 223 -4.97 -11.04 -12.25
N TYR A 224 -5.30 -10.99 -10.99
CA TYR A 224 -4.38 -11.17 -9.88
C TYR A 224 -4.59 -12.52 -9.23
N SER A 225 -3.50 -13.23 -8.96
CA SER A 225 -3.57 -14.55 -8.33
C SER A 225 -3.16 -14.50 -6.86
N ILE A 226 -3.88 -15.24 -6.03
CA ILE A 226 -3.56 -15.46 -4.63
C ILE A 226 -3.52 -16.94 -4.29
N VAL A 227 -2.82 -17.29 -3.23
CA VAL A 227 -2.99 -18.61 -2.59
C VAL A 227 -4.21 -18.52 -1.66
N LEU A 228 -5.22 -19.30 -1.95
CA LEU A 228 -6.45 -19.39 -1.14
C LEU A 228 -6.21 -20.12 0.20
N PRO A 229 -7.07 -19.94 1.21
CA PRO A 229 -7.00 -20.70 2.46
C PRO A 229 -7.00 -22.23 2.28
N SER A 230 -7.54 -22.71 1.18
CA SER A 230 -7.52 -24.13 0.77
C SER A 230 -6.19 -24.60 0.15
N ALA A 231 -5.18 -23.75 0.08
CA ALA A 231 -3.91 -23.95 -0.64
C ALA A 231 -4.04 -24.01 -2.18
N LYS A 232 -5.22 -23.73 -2.75
CA LYS A 232 -5.38 -23.58 -4.20
C LYS A 232 -5.03 -22.18 -4.64
N ILE A 233 -4.62 -22.03 -5.90
CA ILE A 233 -4.51 -20.73 -6.53
C ILE A 233 -5.91 -20.28 -6.96
N GLY A 234 -6.24 -19.04 -6.66
CA GLY A 234 -7.47 -18.40 -7.11
C GLY A 234 -7.16 -17.07 -7.80
N TYR A 235 -7.98 -16.72 -8.79
CA TYR A 235 -7.81 -15.55 -9.63
C TYR A 235 -8.96 -14.56 -9.42
N ALA A 236 -8.66 -13.27 -9.36
CA ALA A 236 -9.65 -12.20 -9.36
C ALA A 236 -9.26 -11.11 -10.35
N LEU A 237 -10.27 -10.51 -10.97
CA LEU A 237 -10.12 -9.42 -11.93
C LEU A 237 -9.93 -8.10 -11.20
N ASN A 238 -9.06 -7.25 -11.71
CA ASN A 238 -8.70 -5.93 -11.21
C ASN A 238 -7.92 -5.93 -9.88
N ASP A 239 -7.42 -4.77 -9.53
CA ASP A 239 -6.78 -4.53 -8.25
C ASP A 239 -7.83 -4.43 -7.13
N ILE A 240 -7.98 -5.52 -6.41
CA ILE A 240 -8.95 -5.71 -5.32
C ILE A 240 -8.30 -5.57 -3.96
N SER A 241 -7.05 -5.17 -3.94
CA SER A 241 -6.23 -5.18 -2.74
C SER A 241 -5.68 -3.82 -2.40
N ARG A 242 -5.31 -3.67 -1.16
CA ARG A 242 -4.54 -2.53 -0.67
C ARG A 242 -3.38 -3.02 0.19
N GLY A 243 -2.31 -2.23 0.23
CA GLY A 243 -1.23 -2.45 1.17
C GLY A 243 -1.68 -2.28 2.63
N PHE A 244 -0.89 -2.83 3.56
CA PHE A 244 -1.09 -2.60 5.00
C PHE A 244 -0.92 -1.14 5.39
N GLN A 245 -0.24 -0.37 4.57
CA GLN A 245 0.08 1.02 4.79
C GLN A 245 -0.39 1.83 3.60
N ALA A 246 -1.27 2.76 3.89
CA ALA A 246 -1.79 3.72 2.93
C ALA A 246 -1.29 5.12 3.31
N THR A 247 -1.27 6.03 2.34
CA THR A 247 -1.13 7.45 2.63
C THR A 247 -2.21 7.88 3.61
N SER A 248 -1.79 8.40 4.77
CA SER A 248 -2.73 8.79 5.83
C SER A 248 -2.51 10.23 6.27
N VAL A 249 -3.62 10.94 6.43
CA VAL A 249 -3.64 12.27 7.04
C VAL A 249 -4.06 12.14 8.49
N CYS A 250 -3.25 12.70 9.40
CA CYS A 250 -3.39 12.52 10.84
C CYS A 250 -3.73 13.83 11.54
N TYR A 251 -4.70 13.77 12.42
CA TYR A 251 -5.28 14.91 13.13
C TYR A 251 -4.89 14.90 14.60
N GLY A 252 -4.57 16.07 15.13
CA GLY A 252 -4.28 16.28 16.54
C GLY A 252 -4.82 17.62 17.02
N LYS A 253 -4.92 17.80 18.34
CA LYS A 253 -5.34 19.09 18.90
C LYS A 253 -4.15 20.01 19.12
N VAL A 254 -4.20 21.19 18.51
CA VAL A 254 -3.26 22.30 18.70
C VAL A 254 -4.06 23.47 19.30
N ASP A 255 -3.65 23.95 20.45
CA ASP A 255 -4.39 24.97 21.22
C ASP A 255 -5.89 24.67 21.40
N GLY A 256 -6.19 23.36 21.59
CA GLY A 256 -7.54 22.86 21.79
C GLY A 256 -8.37 22.67 20.52
N LYS A 257 -7.86 22.97 19.34
CA LYS A 257 -8.53 22.82 18.04
C LYS A 257 -7.92 21.68 17.24
N TRP A 258 -8.74 20.95 16.53
CA TRP A 258 -8.28 19.92 15.62
C TRP A 258 -7.61 20.52 14.38
N ALA A 259 -6.45 19.98 14.01
CA ALA A 259 -5.68 20.36 12.84
C ALA A 259 -4.94 19.11 12.28
N VAL A 260 -4.48 19.19 11.05
CA VAL A 260 -3.57 18.18 10.49
C VAL A 260 -2.20 18.34 11.15
N THR A 261 -1.75 17.33 11.88
CA THR A 261 -0.49 17.37 12.65
C THR A 261 0.56 16.41 12.11
N ALA A 262 0.14 15.44 11.29
CA ALA A 262 1.08 14.55 10.64
C ALA A 262 0.51 13.99 9.33
N VAL A 263 1.41 13.50 8.49
CA VAL A 263 1.11 12.71 7.30
C VAL A 263 1.98 11.46 7.33
N ILE A 264 1.40 10.32 7.00
CA ILE A 264 2.12 9.06 6.82
C ILE A 264 2.09 8.76 5.33
N VAL A 265 3.26 8.60 4.73
CA VAL A 265 3.40 8.28 3.30
C VAL A 265 4.09 6.93 3.15
N PRO A 266 3.59 6.04 2.27
CA PRO A 266 4.33 4.86 1.88
C PRO A 266 5.61 5.32 1.20
N GLY A 267 6.77 4.96 1.78
CA GLY A 267 8.08 5.28 1.21
C GLY A 267 8.44 4.33 0.09
N LEU A 268 9.33 4.78 -0.76
CA LEU A 268 9.97 4.00 -1.80
C LEU A 268 10.99 3.03 -1.21
#